data_d75a19212200e0c2ce6ba9e7d5005091
#
_entry.id   d75a19212200e0c2ce6ba9e7d5005091
#
_cell.length_a   1.000
_cell.length_b   1.000
_cell.length_c   1.000
_cell.angle_alpha   90.00
_cell.angle_beta   90.00
_cell.angle_gamma   90.00
#
_symmetry.space_group_name_H-M   'P 1'
#
loop_
_entity.id
_entity.type
_entity.pdbx_description
1 polymer ?
#
loop_
_entity_poly.entity_id
_entity_poly.type
_entity_poly.pdbx_seq_one_letter_code
_entity_poly.pdbx_strand_id
1 'polypeptide(L)'
;MTLWELVERRSIEAPEAISILFSEKHLTNRAFRDEALRVARGLRELGVGRGDVVAVQLPNIPEYLLSYAAICALGATLQPVHLPYRRAELTTLLGHSGAKAFVCLSRLKDERPPGLKNVVSLGEPEDGAIPFSSLLAKTSLEKPYDGSPDDRFLLLYTSGTTDNPKGVPHAQRGFLANAASSVPELEISRTEVVLSAAPLTHLYGLYAYHVSLCSGATMSLLPAFTPDGLSETVGKHKANCIFAGPAHFKPLLDGGLLERHDFSSVRFACLSGSPVPPELAAAVEKKLPKGKTLQLWGMTELQAGSFSRPRDPAEVRHGTAGAATPGTELRVVDERLQVRGVSLFSEYLKNPEETRKAFTADGWFETGDTAQLSGAGHLRFTGRVKEIINRGGVKYSPLDVEAIIDRMPDVARSAIVPYPDVVLGERACVFVQPKAGAAAVTLEAIMRELDRAGVAKFKWPERLERIEAMPLTPTQKVMRGRLRELLKN
;
A
#
# COMPACT_ATOMS: atom_id res chain seq x y z
N MET A 1 8.46 -22.02 -3.92
CA MET A 1 9.07 -21.41 -2.71
C MET A 1 7.97 -20.71 -1.93
N THR A 2 7.87 -20.98 -0.65
CA THR A 2 6.92 -20.38 0.27
C THR A 2 7.58 -19.28 1.10
N LEU A 3 6.79 -18.43 1.76
CA LEU A 3 7.32 -17.41 2.67
C LEU A 3 8.08 -18.05 3.83
N TRP A 4 7.56 -19.16 4.35
CA TRP A 4 8.21 -19.87 5.44
C TRP A 4 9.56 -20.46 5.03
N GLU A 5 9.67 -21.08 3.85
CA GLU A 5 10.95 -21.55 3.31
C GLU A 5 11.97 -20.43 3.18
N LEU A 6 11.55 -19.20 2.81
CA LEU A 6 12.44 -18.04 2.79
C LEU A 6 12.96 -17.67 4.19
N VAL A 7 12.10 -17.68 5.20
CA VAL A 7 12.48 -17.41 6.59
C VAL A 7 13.46 -18.47 7.09
N GLU A 8 13.19 -19.75 6.86
CA GLU A 8 14.07 -20.86 7.25
C GLU A 8 15.42 -20.76 6.55
N ARG A 9 15.42 -20.58 5.23
CA ARG A 9 16.65 -20.45 4.46
C ARG A 9 17.55 -19.33 4.99
N ARG A 10 16.98 -18.13 5.26
CA ARG A 10 17.74 -17.02 5.84
C ARG A 10 18.33 -17.35 7.20
N SER A 11 17.58 -18.07 8.05
CA SER A 11 18.06 -18.47 9.38
C SER A 11 19.21 -19.48 9.35
N ILE A 12 19.33 -20.24 8.24
CA ILE A 12 20.42 -21.20 8.00
C ILE A 12 21.61 -20.52 7.33
N GLU A 13 21.38 -19.76 6.26
CA GLU A 13 22.46 -19.16 5.45
C GLU A 13 23.17 -18.00 6.17
N ALA A 14 22.44 -17.22 6.96
CA ALA A 14 22.97 -16.05 7.66
C ALA A 14 22.28 -15.85 9.03
N PRO A 15 22.45 -16.77 9.99
CA PRO A 15 21.71 -16.79 11.25
C PRO A 15 21.85 -15.51 12.07
N GLU A 16 23.03 -14.92 12.11
CA GLU A 16 23.33 -13.72 12.91
C GLU A 16 23.09 -12.39 12.16
N ALA A 17 22.78 -12.45 10.85
CA ALA A 17 22.40 -11.25 10.11
C ALA A 17 21.08 -10.69 10.62
N ILE A 18 20.97 -9.36 10.63
CA ILE A 18 19.76 -8.67 11.11
C ILE A 18 18.63 -8.87 10.10
N SER A 19 17.50 -9.40 10.56
CA SER A 19 16.28 -9.54 9.80
C SER A 19 15.40 -8.29 9.92
N ILE A 20 15.25 -7.79 11.15
CA ILE A 20 14.36 -6.68 11.49
C ILE A 20 15.09 -5.67 12.37
N LEU A 21 14.93 -4.38 12.03
CA LEU A 21 15.29 -3.24 12.87
C LEU A 21 14.00 -2.57 13.35
N PHE A 22 13.92 -2.31 14.66
CA PHE A 22 12.79 -1.64 15.27
C PHE A 22 13.24 -0.79 16.45
N SER A 23 13.20 0.53 16.32
CA SER A 23 13.72 1.45 17.33
C SER A 23 15.18 1.14 17.69
N GLU A 24 15.50 0.82 18.95
CA GLU A 24 16.83 0.40 19.42
C GLU A 24 17.01 -1.14 19.36
N LYS A 25 15.97 -1.88 18.99
CA LYS A 25 15.98 -3.34 19.00
C LYS A 25 16.20 -3.90 17.61
N HIS A 26 16.75 -5.08 17.55
CA HIS A 26 16.85 -5.85 16.33
C HIS A 26 16.59 -7.33 16.59
N LEU A 27 16.11 -8.01 15.55
CA LEU A 27 15.99 -9.46 15.52
C LEU A 27 16.93 -9.99 14.43
N THR A 28 17.76 -10.98 14.79
CA THR A 28 18.53 -11.73 13.81
C THR A 28 17.63 -12.69 13.04
N ASN A 29 18.09 -13.23 11.91
CA ASN A 29 17.32 -14.21 11.15
C ASN A 29 16.96 -15.43 12.01
N ARG A 30 17.90 -15.90 12.85
CA ARG A 30 17.68 -17.01 13.79
C ARG A 30 16.62 -16.64 14.82
N ALA A 31 16.77 -15.51 15.49
CA ALA A 31 15.83 -15.05 16.52
C ALA A 31 14.43 -14.87 15.93
N PHE A 32 14.31 -14.23 14.75
CA PHE A 32 13.03 -14.04 14.06
C PHE A 32 12.34 -15.37 13.74
N ARG A 33 13.08 -16.34 13.18
CA ARG A 33 12.56 -17.69 12.90
C ARG A 33 12.10 -18.40 14.16
N ASP A 34 12.88 -18.38 15.23
CA ASP A 34 12.59 -19.10 16.46
C ASP A 34 11.39 -18.49 17.21
N GLU A 35 11.29 -17.16 17.26
CA GLU A 35 10.12 -16.48 17.81
C GLU A 35 8.86 -16.71 16.97
N ALA A 36 8.95 -16.70 15.65
CA ALA A 36 7.83 -17.04 14.77
C ALA A 36 7.32 -18.47 15.01
N LEU A 37 8.21 -19.44 15.25
CA LEU A 37 7.82 -20.82 15.60
C LEU A 37 7.13 -20.92 16.96
N ARG A 38 7.50 -20.09 17.93
CA ARG A 38 6.81 -20.01 19.23
C ARG A 38 5.39 -19.47 19.04
N VAL A 39 5.24 -18.37 18.28
CA VAL A 39 3.93 -17.82 17.94
C VAL A 39 3.09 -18.85 17.16
N ALA A 40 3.68 -19.58 16.20
CA ALA A 40 3.00 -20.64 15.46
C ALA A 40 2.50 -21.76 16.39
N ARG A 41 3.30 -22.16 17.38
CA ARG A 41 2.87 -23.15 18.40
C ARG A 41 1.65 -22.65 19.14
N GLY A 42 1.66 -21.41 19.62
CA GLY A 42 0.52 -20.84 20.33
C GLY A 42 -0.75 -20.77 19.45
N LEU A 43 -0.63 -20.31 18.20
CA LEU A 43 -1.75 -20.29 17.25
C LEU A 43 -2.28 -21.70 16.95
N ARG A 44 -1.41 -22.70 16.83
CA ARG A 44 -1.81 -24.11 16.65
C ARG A 44 -2.62 -24.64 17.84
N GLU A 45 -2.25 -24.28 19.06
CA GLU A 45 -2.99 -24.64 20.27
C GLU A 45 -4.38 -24.00 20.33
N LEU A 46 -4.57 -22.87 19.64
CA LEU A 46 -5.88 -22.25 19.40
C LEU A 46 -6.65 -22.91 18.23
N GLY A 47 -6.10 -23.98 17.67
CA GLY A 47 -6.71 -24.75 16.59
C GLY A 47 -6.45 -24.18 15.20
N VAL A 48 -5.57 -23.19 15.03
CA VAL A 48 -5.20 -22.66 13.70
C VAL A 48 -4.36 -23.68 12.95
N GLY A 49 -4.71 -23.94 11.71
CA GLY A 49 -4.00 -24.86 10.82
C GLY A 49 -4.14 -24.47 9.35
N ARG A 50 -3.80 -25.40 8.46
CA ARG A 50 -3.81 -25.20 7.02
C ARG A 50 -5.17 -24.69 6.52
N GLY A 51 -5.15 -23.63 5.72
CA GLY A 51 -6.33 -23.04 5.09
C GLY A 51 -7.17 -22.13 6.00
N ASP A 52 -6.92 -22.12 7.31
CA ASP A 52 -7.59 -21.20 8.23
C ASP A 52 -7.13 -19.76 7.97
N VAL A 53 -7.99 -18.79 8.28
CA VAL A 53 -7.68 -17.37 8.18
C VAL A 53 -7.37 -16.81 9.58
N VAL A 54 -6.27 -16.09 9.69
CA VAL A 54 -5.91 -15.32 10.89
C VAL A 54 -5.85 -13.84 10.52
N ALA A 55 -6.70 -13.05 11.15
CA ALA A 55 -6.72 -11.60 10.97
C ALA A 55 -5.68 -10.94 11.89
N VAL A 56 -4.95 -9.94 11.38
CA VAL A 56 -3.93 -9.21 12.15
C VAL A 56 -4.14 -7.71 11.99
N GLN A 57 -4.42 -7.03 13.11
CA GLN A 57 -4.62 -5.57 13.23
C GLN A 57 -3.55 -4.97 14.16
N LEU A 58 -2.33 -4.92 13.68
CA LEU A 58 -1.18 -4.36 14.39
C LEU A 58 -0.51 -3.26 13.57
N PRO A 59 0.20 -2.30 14.19
CA PRO A 59 1.06 -1.36 13.48
C PRO A 59 2.29 -2.07 12.88
N ASN A 60 3.19 -1.29 12.26
CA ASN A 60 4.46 -1.83 11.74
C ASN A 60 5.44 -2.11 12.88
N ILE A 61 5.26 -3.22 13.55
CA ILE A 61 6.08 -3.70 14.69
C ILE A 61 6.51 -5.14 14.44
N PRO A 62 7.55 -5.63 15.16
CA PRO A 62 8.04 -7.00 14.97
C PRO A 62 6.95 -8.07 15.11
N GLU A 63 6.03 -7.91 16.04
CA GLU A 63 4.93 -8.84 16.30
C GLU A 63 3.98 -9.04 15.11
N TYR A 64 3.87 -8.02 14.23
CA TYR A 64 3.15 -8.17 12.97
C TYR A 64 3.82 -9.18 12.06
N LEU A 65 5.14 -9.04 11.84
CA LEU A 65 5.91 -9.93 10.97
C LEU A 65 6.11 -11.32 11.59
N LEU A 66 6.24 -11.41 12.92
CA LEU A 66 6.25 -12.68 13.65
C LEU A 66 4.92 -13.43 13.45
N SER A 67 3.79 -12.71 13.57
CA SER A 67 2.46 -13.30 13.30
C SER A 67 2.35 -13.77 11.85
N TYR A 68 2.83 -12.96 10.89
CA TYR A 68 2.79 -13.34 9.48
C TYR A 68 3.60 -14.60 9.18
N ALA A 69 4.85 -14.66 9.65
CA ALA A 69 5.70 -15.84 9.48
C ALA A 69 5.11 -17.08 10.18
N ALA A 70 4.56 -16.91 11.38
CA ALA A 70 3.91 -17.98 12.15
C ALA A 70 2.67 -18.55 11.43
N ILE A 71 1.83 -17.66 10.87
CA ILE A 71 0.65 -18.04 10.08
C ILE A 71 1.09 -18.85 8.85
N CYS A 72 2.12 -18.41 8.15
CA CYS A 72 2.66 -19.14 7.00
C CYS A 72 3.28 -20.49 7.41
N ALA A 73 3.96 -20.57 8.56
CA ALA A 73 4.49 -21.82 9.11
C ALA A 73 3.40 -22.84 9.47
N LEU A 74 2.15 -22.41 9.58
CA LEU A 74 0.98 -23.29 9.81
C LEU A 74 0.21 -23.62 8.53
N GLY A 75 0.60 -23.08 7.37
CA GLY A 75 -0.18 -23.17 6.13
C GLY A 75 -1.50 -22.41 6.19
N ALA A 76 -1.61 -21.48 7.12
CA ALA A 76 -2.77 -20.60 7.27
C ALA A 76 -2.63 -19.32 6.40
N THR A 77 -3.69 -18.53 6.36
CA THR A 77 -3.80 -17.33 5.54
C THR A 77 -3.78 -16.09 6.41
N LEU A 78 -2.84 -15.19 6.20
CA LEU A 78 -2.86 -13.85 6.81
C LEU A 78 -3.99 -13.02 6.20
N GLN A 79 -4.81 -12.41 7.04
CA GLN A 79 -5.71 -11.32 6.68
C GLN A 79 -5.23 -10.03 7.34
N PRO A 80 -4.54 -9.14 6.63
CA PRO A 80 -4.21 -7.82 7.14
C PRO A 80 -5.45 -6.99 7.40
N VAL A 81 -5.51 -6.31 8.55
CA VAL A 81 -6.62 -5.44 8.92
C VAL A 81 -6.07 -4.06 9.28
N HIS A 82 -6.60 -3.01 8.65
CA HIS A 82 -6.14 -1.66 8.88
C HIS A 82 -6.46 -1.16 10.29
N LEU A 83 -5.49 -0.49 10.94
CA LEU A 83 -5.63 0.03 12.31
C LEU A 83 -6.83 0.97 12.52
N PRO A 84 -7.21 1.85 11.57
CA PRO A 84 -8.38 2.71 11.74
C PRO A 84 -9.73 1.98 11.69
N TYR A 85 -9.78 0.72 11.24
CA TYR A 85 -11.04 -0.03 11.20
C TYR A 85 -11.57 -0.29 12.60
N ARG A 86 -12.90 -0.16 12.72
CA ARG A 86 -13.65 -0.28 13.96
C ARG A 86 -14.66 -1.43 13.86
N ARG A 87 -15.53 -1.55 14.81
CA ARG A 87 -16.48 -2.68 14.96
C ARG A 87 -17.27 -2.98 13.68
N ALA A 88 -17.73 -1.98 12.97
CA ALA A 88 -18.53 -2.18 11.76
C ALA A 88 -17.74 -2.86 10.65
N GLU A 89 -16.56 -2.31 10.31
CA GLU A 89 -15.67 -2.88 9.31
C GLU A 89 -15.14 -4.25 9.74
N LEU A 90 -14.75 -4.38 11.02
CA LEU A 90 -14.26 -5.64 11.56
C LEU A 90 -15.32 -6.74 11.49
N THR A 91 -16.58 -6.44 11.83
CA THR A 91 -17.68 -7.39 11.74
C THR A 91 -17.85 -7.90 10.31
N THR A 92 -17.86 -6.98 9.34
CA THR A 92 -17.98 -7.32 7.92
C THR A 92 -16.80 -8.17 7.43
N LEU A 93 -15.57 -7.70 7.68
CA LEU A 93 -14.37 -8.33 7.14
C LEU A 93 -14.10 -9.70 7.76
N LEU A 94 -14.16 -9.81 9.10
CA LEU A 94 -13.89 -11.05 9.80
C LEU A 94 -15.00 -12.08 9.55
N GLY A 95 -16.26 -11.63 9.49
CA GLY A 95 -17.39 -12.49 9.12
C GLY A 95 -17.30 -13.01 7.69
N HIS A 96 -16.95 -12.15 6.73
CA HIS A 96 -16.79 -12.56 5.33
C HIS A 96 -15.64 -13.53 5.12
N SER A 97 -14.47 -13.28 5.73
CA SER A 97 -13.30 -14.16 5.62
C SER A 97 -13.45 -15.46 6.40
N GLY A 98 -14.26 -15.48 7.46
CA GLY A 98 -14.33 -16.59 8.41
C GLY A 98 -13.08 -16.69 9.27
N ALA A 99 -12.51 -15.54 9.68
CA ALA A 99 -11.28 -15.51 10.48
C ALA A 99 -11.42 -16.35 11.76
N LYS A 100 -10.51 -17.30 11.96
CA LYS A 100 -10.50 -18.24 13.08
C LYS A 100 -9.83 -17.68 14.33
N ALA A 101 -8.86 -16.78 14.12
CA ALA A 101 -8.19 -16.04 15.18
C ALA A 101 -8.00 -14.58 14.78
N PHE A 102 -7.90 -13.71 15.77
CA PHE A 102 -7.69 -12.28 15.59
C PHE A 102 -6.57 -11.78 16.49
N VAL A 103 -5.49 -11.27 15.90
CA VAL A 103 -4.35 -10.69 16.60
C VAL A 103 -4.47 -9.16 16.54
N CYS A 104 -4.52 -8.48 17.68
CA CYS A 104 -4.77 -7.04 17.73
C CYS A 104 -4.17 -6.38 18.97
N LEU A 105 -4.25 -5.05 19.02
CA LEU A 105 -3.88 -4.28 20.22
C LEU A 105 -4.97 -4.38 21.28
N SER A 106 -4.59 -4.50 22.58
CA SER A 106 -5.53 -4.53 23.71
C SER A 106 -6.38 -3.26 23.80
N ARG A 107 -5.81 -2.09 23.49
CA ARG A 107 -6.53 -0.81 23.46
C ARG A 107 -7.70 -0.74 22.47
N LEU A 108 -7.83 -1.72 21.55
CA LEU A 108 -8.92 -1.82 20.58
C LEU A 108 -10.02 -2.80 21.03
N LYS A 109 -10.05 -3.23 22.30
CA LYS A 109 -10.99 -4.21 22.83
C LYS A 109 -12.47 -3.86 22.57
N ASP A 110 -12.83 -2.59 22.74
CA ASP A 110 -14.19 -2.11 22.59
C ASP A 110 -14.65 -2.01 21.13
N GLU A 111 -13.69 -2.09 20.19
CA GLU A 111 -13.92 -2.05 18.75
C GLU A 111 -14.09 -3.45 18.13
N ARG A 112 -13.90 -4.51 18.90
CA ARG A 112 -14.00 -5.88 18.38
C ARG A 112 -15.45 -6.30 18.17
N PRO A 113 -15.72 -7.10 17.13
CA PRO A 113 -17.00 -7.75 17.01
C PRO A 113 -17.26 -8.71 18.18
N PRO A 114 -18.49 -8.80 18.68
CA PRO A 114 -18.84 -9.77 19.71
C PRO A 114 -18.70 -11.21 19.18
N GLY A 115 -18.43 -12.17 20.08
CA GLY A 115 -18.39 -13.59 19.75
C GLY A 115 -17.09 -14.11 19.13
N LEU A 116 -16.05 -13.29 19.02
CA LEU A 116 -14.72 -13.75 18.63
C LEU A 116 -14.12 -14.65 19.72
N LYS A 117 -13.80 -15.91 19.36
CA LYS A 117 -13.33 -16.92 20.34
C LYS A 117 -11.82 -16.85 20.61
N ASN A 118 -11.02 -16.64 19.56
CA ASN A 118 -9.56 -16.71 19.62
C ASN A 118 -8.97 -15.32 19.39
N VAL A 119 -9.01 -14.47 20.41
CA VAL A 119 -8.40 -13.15 20.36
C VAL A 119 -7.03 -13.22 21.03
N VAL A 120 -5.98 -12.83 20.30
CA VAL A 120 -4.64 -12.66 20.81
C VAL A 120 -4.37 -11.16 20.91
N SER A 121 -4.08 -10.65 22.10
CA SER A 121 -3.91 -9.23 22.33
C SER A 121 -2.47 -8.85 22.67
N LEU A 122 -2.03 -7.71 22.14
CA LEU A 122 -0.76 -7.08 22.43
C LEU A 122 -0.99 -5.79 23.22
N GLY A 123 -0.36 -5.66 24.36
CA GLY A 123 -0.46 -4.51 25.28
C GLY A 123 -0.88 -4.96 26.68
N GLU A 124 -1.68 -4.13 27.36
CA GLU A 124 -2.15 -4.45 28.72
C GLU A 124 -2.99 -5.75 28.74
N PRO A 125 -2.84 -6.56 29.81
CA PRO A 125 -3.67 -7.74 29.99
C PRO A 125 -5.15 -7.40 30.00
N GLU A 126 -5.97 -8.29 29.39
CA GLU A 126 -7.42 -8.11 29.34
C GLU A 126 -8.14 -9.47 29.45
N ASP A 127 -9.32 -9.45 30.11
CA ASP A 127 -10.13 -10.64 30.25
C ASP A 127 -10.66 -11.13 28.89
N GLY A 128 -10.63 -12.44 28.70
CA GLY A 128 -11.15 -13.09 27.49
C GLY A 128 -10.23 -13.02 26.28
N ALA A 129 -9.04 -12.43 26.41
CA ALA A 129 -8.02 -12.45 25.36
C ALA A 129 -6.72 -13.12 25.84
N ILE A 130 -5.99 -13.68 24.89
CA ILE A 130 -4.72 -14.36 25.11
C ILE A 130 -3.60 -13.35 24.94
N PRO A 131 -2.75 -13.09 25.93
CA PRO A 131 -1.63 -12.17 25.76
C PRO A 131 -0.65 -12.68 24.68
N PHE A 132 -0.22 -11.80 23.77
CA PHE A 132 0.76 -12.17 22.74
C PHE A 132 2.07 -12.69 23.35
N SER A 133 2.48 -12.17 24.48
CA SER A 133 3.64 -12.62 25.25
C SER A 133 3.57 -14.08 25.68
N SER A 134 2.36 -14.61 25.92
CA SER A 134 2.17 -16.02 26.25
C SER A 134 2.46 -16.95 25.06
N LEU A 135 2.29 -16.47 23.83
CA LEU A 135 2.68 -17.21 22.63
C LEU A 135 4.22 -17.28 22.50
N LEU A 136 4.90 -16.18 22.78
CA LEU A 136 6.37 -16.11 22.79
C LEU A 136 7.01 -16.95 23.90
N ALA A 137 6.29 -17.20 24.99
CA ALA A 137 6.75 -18.07 26.07
C ALA A 137 6.62 -19.58 25.76
N LYS A 138 5.98 -19.95 24.64
CA LYS A 138 5.86 -21.37 24.23
C LYS A 138 7.21 -21.92 23.76
N THR A 139 7.31 -23.25 23.74
CA THR A 139 8.37 -23.95 23.00
C THR A 139 8.13 -23.77 21.49
N SER A 140 9.19 -23.82 20.71
CA SER A 140 9.09 -23.72 19.25
C SER A 140 8.24 -24.87 18.67
N LEU A 141 7.55 -24.56 17.57
CA LEU A 141 6.84 -25.58 16.79
C LEU A 141 7.87 -26.51 16.13
N GLU A 142 7.82 -27.81 16.43
CA GLU A 142 8.81 -28.78 15.93
C GLU A 142 8.70 -29.05 14.42
N LYS A 143 7.46 -29.13 13.93
CA LYS A 143 7.16 -29.43 12.52
C LYS A 143 6.27 -28.32 11.94
N PRO A 144 6.84 -27.32 11.30
CA PRO A 144 6.09 -26.38 10.47
C PRO A 144 5.39 -27.14 9.34
N TYR A 145 4.36 -26.51 8.78
CA TYR A 145 3.69 -27.04 7.60
C TYR A 145 4.65 -26.99 6.40
N ASP A 146 4.82 -28.14 5.74
CA ASP A 146 5.54 -28.25 4.47
C ASP A 146 4.62 -27.75 3.35
N GLY A 147 4.59 -26.43 3.18
CA GLY A 147 3.59 -25.71 2.39
C GLY A 147 3.76 -25.88 0.89
N SER A 148 2.65 -25.86 0.17
CA SER A 148 2.66 -25.72 -1.28
C SER A 148 2.79 -24.25 -1.69
N PRO A 149 3.62 -23.92 -2.70
CA PRO A 149 3.62 -22.58 -3.29
C PRO A 149 2.24 -22.14 -3.82
N ASP A 150 1.34 -23.07 -4.08
CA ASP A 150 -0.02 -22.79 -4.57
C ASP A 150 -1.03 -22.59 -3.42
N ASP A 151 -0.62 -22.79 -2.17
CA ASP A 151 -1.48 -22.51 -1.03
C ASP A 151 -1.74 -20.99 -0.92
N ARG A 152 -2.98 -20.66 -0.57
CA ARG A 152 -3.36 -19.31 -0.22
C ARG A 152 -2.68 -18.92 1.10
N PHE A 153 -1.95 -17.82 1.10
CA PHE A 153 -1.23 -17.33 2.29
C PHE A 153 -1.61 -15.92 2.69
N LEU A 154 -2.27 -15.19 1.81
CA LEU A 154 -2.63 -13.80 2.02
C LEU A 154 -4.05 -13.54 1.48
N LEU A 155 -4.87 -12.87 2.28
CA LEU A 155 -6.19 -12.41 1.90
C LEU A 155 -6.28 -10.90 2.15
N LEU A 156 -6.15 -10.13 1.10
CA LEU A 156 -6.28 -8.68 1.14
C LEU A 156 -7.73 -8.27 0.89
N TYR A 157 -8.11 -7.09 1.40
CA TYR A 157 -9.38 -6.48 1.07
C TYR A 157 -9.16 -5.15 0.37
N THR A 158 -9.82 -4.95 -0.76
CA THR A 158 -9.79 -3.65 -1.45
C THR A 158 -10.67 -2.66 -0.71
N SER A 159 -10.19 -1.43 -0.61
CA SER A 159 -10.97 -0.30 -0.12
C SER A 159 -11.94 0.21 -1.19
N GLY A 160 -12.71 -0.69 -1.84
CA GLY A 160 -13.55 -0.36 -2.97
C GLY A 160 -14.42 0.88 -2.74
N THR A 161 -14.66 1.64 -3.81
CA THR A 161 -15.62 2.77 -3.84
C THR A 161 -17.08 2.31 -3.73
N THR A 162 -17.31 1.00 -3.53
CA THR A 162 -18.61 0.35 -3.33
C THR A 162 -18.71 -0.11 -1.88
N ASP A 163 -19.92 -0.14 -1.32
CA ASP A 163 -20.23 -0.43 0.08
C ASP A 163 -19.76 -1.82 0.59
N ASN A 164 -19.31 -2.70 -0.30
CA ASN A 164 -18.81 -4.04 0.03
C ASN A 164 -17.35 -4.21 -0.39
N PRO A 165 -16.39 -4.30 0.55
CA PRO A 165 -14.99 -4.58 0.25
C PRO A 165 -14.84 -5.97 -0.36
N LYS A 166 -14.03 -6.08 -1.44
CA LYS A 166 -13.77 -7.35 -2.11
C LYS A 166 -12.56 -8.04 -1.47
N GLY A 167 -12.72 -9.29 -1.08
CA GLY A 167 -11.59 -10.12 -0.64
C GLY A 167 -10.79 -10.63 -1.84
N VAL A 168 -9.48 -10.42 -1.80
CA VAL A 168 -8.52 -10.81 -2.86
C VAL A 168 -7.56 -11.84 -2.28
N PRO A 169 -7.78 -13.14 -2.51
CA PRO A 169 -6.89 -14.19 -2.07
C PRO A 169 -5.66 -14.28 -2.98
N HIS A 170 -4.50 -14.51 -2.39
CA HIS A 170 -3.24 -14.71 -3.10
C HIS A 170 -2.57 -16.02 -2.73
N ALA A 171 -2.08 -16.74 -3.75
CA ALA A 171 -1.17 -17.86 -3.58
C ALA A 171 0.29 -17.37 -3.47
N GLN A 172 1.10 -18.14 -2.76
CA GLN A 172 2.50 -17.79 -2.52
C GLN A 172 3.32 -17.72 -3.81
N ARG A 173 3.11 -18.66 -4.72
CA ARG A 173 3.88 -18.82 -5.98
C ARG A 173 4.00 -17.52 -6.75
N GLY A 174 2.89 -16.94 -7.16
CA GLY A 174 2.89 -15.75 -8.01
C GLY A 174 3.32 -14.50 -7.25
N PHE A 175 2.84 -14.36 -6.04
CA PHE A 175 3.05 -13.16 -5.23
C PHE A 175 4.50 -12.99 -4.77
N LEU A 176 5.15 -14.10 -4.33
CA LEU A 176 6.57 -14.08 -3.98
C LEU A 176 7.48 -14.05 -5.20
N ALA A 177 7.06 -14.65 -6.33
CA ALA A 177 7.80 -14.53 -7.60
C ALA A 177 7.86 -13.08 -8.08
N ASN A 178 6.79 -12.31 -7.93
CA ASN A 178 6.75 -10.88 -8.27
C ASN A 178 7.78 -10.08 -7.44
N ALA A 179 7.83 -10.30 -6.13
CA ALA A 179 8.81 -9.65 -5.26
C ALA A 179 10.25 -10.11 -5.59
N ALA A 180 10.45 -11.41 -5.77
CA ALA A 180 11.77 -11.97 -6.09
C ALA A 180 12.32 -11.45 -7.42
N SER A 181 11.47 -11.35 -8.45
CA SER A 181 11.87 -10.81 -9.77
C SER A 181 12.15 -9.31 -9.74
N SER A 182 11.57 -8.59 -8.76
CA SER A 182 11.83 -7.16 -8.56
C SER A 182 13.19 -6.88 -7.92
N VAL A 183 13.74 -7.83 -7.15
CA VAL A 183 15.02 -7.66 -6.43
C VAL A 183 16.18 -7.26 -7.36
N PRO A 184 16.51 -8.02 -8.45
CA PRO A 184 17.58 -7.63 -9.36
C PRO A 184 17.26 -6.34 -10.14
N GLU A 185 16.00 -6.08 -10.44
CA GLU A 185 15.58 -4.89 -11.17
C GLU A 185 15.74 -3.61 -10.32
N LEU A 186 15.49 -3.70 -9.02
CA LEU A 186 15.70 -2.63 -8.04
C LEU A 186 17.13 -2.62 -7.47
N GLU A 187 17.96 -3.59 -7.90
CA GLU A 187 19.36 -3.75 -7.48
C GLU A 187 19.51 -3.88 -5.96
N ILE A 188 18.56 -4.53 -5.27
CA ILE A 188 18.58 -4.65 -3.81
C ILE A 188 19.45 -5.84 -3.41
N SER A 189 20.41 -5.58 -2.52
CA SER A 189 21.33 -6.59 -1.98
C SER A 189 21.05 -6.93 -0.52
N ARG A 190 21.68 -8.02 -0.04
CA ARG A 190 21.57 -8.48 1.36
C ARG A 190 22.15 -7.51 2.39
N THR A 191 22.97 -6.57 1.98
CA THR A 191 23.63 -5.59 2.86
C THR A 191 22.81 -4.33 3.07
N GLU A 192 21.66 -4.22 2.38
CA GLU A 192 20.83 -3.03 2.43
C GLU A 192 19.75 -3.10 3.51
N VAL A 193 19.24 -1.93 3.85
CA VAL A 193 18.13 -1.73 4.75
C VAL A 193 16.93 -1.19 3.96
N VAL A 194 15.85 -1.95 3.94
CA VAL A 194 14.57 -1.59 3.33
C VAL A 194 13.66 -1.00 4.39
N LEU A 195 13.08 0.16 4.14
CA LEU A 195 12.12 0.83 5.01
C LEU A 195 10.82 1.10 4.26
N SER A 196 9.68 0.83 4.88
CA SER A 196 8.38 1.22 4.38
C SER A 196 7.70 2.22 5.29
N ALA A 197 7.30 3.38 4.74
CA ALA A 197 6.40 4.30 5.40
C ALA A 197 4.93 3.87 5.28
N ALA A 198 4.62 2.99 4.31
CA ALA A 198 3.29 2.40 4.18
C ALA A 198 3.04 1.34 5.27
N PRO A 199 1.79 1.21 5.75
CA PRO A 199 1.44 0.18 6.72
C PRO A 199 1.65 -1.23 6.17
N LEU A 200 2.14 -2.17 7.01
CA LEU A 200 2.20 -3.61 6.70
C LEU A 200 0.80 -4.22 6.50
N THR A 201 -0.24 -3.55 6.97
CA THR A 201 -1.64 -3.93 6.69
C THR A 201 -2.09 -3.59 5.27
N HIS A 202 -1.26 -2.88 4.51
CA HIS A 202 -1.48 -2.57 3.10
C HIS A 202 -0.50 -3.32 2.22
N LEU A 203 -0.94 -3.68 1.02
CA LEU A 203 -0.14 -4.37 0.02
C LEU A 203 1.26 -3.79 -0.17
N TYR A 204 1.37 -2.45 -0.22
CA TYR A 204 2.64 -1.80 -0.52
C TYR A 204 3.68 -1.96 0.62
N GLY A 205 3.23 -1.94 1.87
CA GLY A 205 4.08 -2.28 3.02
C GLY A 205 4.52 -3.75 3.00
N LEU A 206 3.61 -4.65 2.64
CA LEU A 206 3.93 -6.07 2.47
C LEU A 206 4.89 -6.30 1.30
N TYR A 207 4.75 -5.56 0.19
CA TYR A 207 5.68 -5.65 -0.93
C TYR A 207 7.10 -5.29 -0.51
N ALA A 208 7.29 -4.21 0.24
CA ALA A 208 8.59 -3.85 0.78
C ALA A 208 9.18 -4.97 1.66
N TYR A 209 8.36 -5.61 2.51
CA TYR A 209 8.78 -6.77 3.30
C TYR A 209 9.13 -7.97 2.43
N HIS A 210 8.30 -8.31 1.42
CA HIS A 210 8.59 -9.44 0.53
C HIS A 210 9.88 -9.23 -0.26
N VAL A 211 10.12 -8.02 -0.76
CA VAL A 211 11.38 -7.67 -1.44
C VAL A 211 12.57 -7.78 -0.48
N SER A 212 12.43 -7.28 0.75
CA SER A 212 13.46 -7.45 1.80
C SER A 212 13.73 -8.93 2.10
N LEU A 213 12.67 -9.73 2.25
CA LEU A 213 12.79 -11.17 2.53
C LEU A 213 13.46 -11.91 1.35
N CYS A 214 13.08 -11.62 0.11
CA CYS A 214 13.64 -12.26 -1.08
C CYS A 214 15.10 -11.89 -1.34
N SER A 215 15.50 -10.63 -1.07
CA SER A 215 16.88 -10.15 -1.28
C SER A 215 17.85 -10.54 -0.17
N GLY A 216 17.33 -10.90 1.01
CA GLY A 216 18.16 -11.06 2.21
C GLY A 216 18.44 -9.75 2.95
N ALA A 217 17.91 -8.62 2.49
CA ALA A 217 18.05 -7.31 3.13
C ALA A 217 17.39 -7.25 4.52
N THR A 218 17.78 -6.28 5.32
CA THR A 218 17.18 -5.98 6.62
C THR A 218 15.90 -5.18 6.43
N MET A 219 14.81 -5.55 7.12
CA MET A 219 13.58 -4.75 7.15
C MET A 219 13.60 -3.78 8.33
N SER A 220 13.55 -2.48 8.07
CA SER A 220 13.37 -1.43 9.05
C SER A 220 11.88 -1.11 9.24
N LEU A 221 11.40 -1.08 10.47
CA LEU A 221 10.01 -0.85 10.81
C LEU A 221 9.80 0.56 11.38
N LEU A 222 8.80 1.25 10.84
CA LEU A 222 8.28 2.52 11.32
C LEU A 222 6.85 2.28 11.84
N PRO A 223 6.59 2.32 13.15
CA PRO A 223 5.29 1.92 13.73
C PRO A 223 4.10 2.71 13.19
N ALA A 224 4.31 4.02 13.06
CA ALA A 224 3.34 4.95 12.49
C ALA A 224 4.09 6.05 11.75
N PHE A 225 3.54 6.50 10.65
CA PHE A 225 4.13 7.60 9.90
C PHE A 225 3.92 8.93 10.64
N THR A 226 5.02 9.62 10.90
CA THR A 226 5.13 11.05 11.07
C THR A 226 6.30 11.54 10.23
N PRO A 227 6.31 12.81 9.76
CA PRO A 227 7.43 13.32 8.96
C PRO A 227 8.77 13.21 9.69
N ASP A 228 8.83 13.63 10.96
CA ASP A 228 10.03 13.54 11.79
C ASP A 228 10.42 12.08 12.06
N GLY A 229 9.47 11.24 12.46
CA GLY A 229 9.71 9.82 12.74
C GLY A 229 10.26 9.04 11.52
N LEU A 230 9.79 9.34 10.30
CA LEU A 230 10.37 8.77 9.09
C LEU A 230 11.82 9.24 8.92
N SER A 231 12.06 10.56 9.03
CA SER A 231 13.37 11.16 8.82
C SER A 231 14.40 10.65 9.84
N GLU A 232 14.02 10.58 11.12
CA GLU A 232 14.85 10.01 12.19
C GLU A 232 15.16 8.53 11.96
N THR A 233 14.14 7.74 11.56
CA THR A 233 14.33 6.30 11.30
C THR A 233 15.27 6.06 10.13
N VAL A 234 15.17 6.86 9.05
CA VAL A 234 16.09 6.78 7.90
C VAL A 234 17.53 7.02 8.33
N GLY A 235 17.78 8.09 9.06
CA GLY A 235 19.14 8.43 9.53
C GLY A 235 19.70 7.41 10.53
N LYS A 236 18.87 6.97 11.48
CA LYS A 236 19.24 6.01 12.52
C LYS A 236 19.53 4.62 11.99
N HIS A 237 18.64 4.08 11.18
CA HIS A 237 18.77 2.73 10.63
C HIS A 237 19.59 2.69 9.33
N LYS A 238 20.05 3.85 8.83
CA LYS A 238 20.80 3.97 7.56
C LYS A 238 20.04 3.31 6.40
N ALA A 239 18.74 3.62 6.30
CA ALA A 239 17.89 3.03 5.26
C ALA A 239 18.40 3.37 3.85
N ASN A 240 18.50 2.35 3.00
CA ASN A 240 18.96 2.47 1.61
C ASN A 240 17.79 2.57 0.62
N CYS A 241 16.72 1.82 0.88
CA CYS A 241 15.57 1.67 0.01
C CYS A 241 14.31 2.07 0.76
N ILE A 242 13.68 3.17 0.35
CA ILE A 242 12.47 3.69 1.01
C ILE A 242 11.27 3.42 0.12
N PHE A 243 10.26 2.72 0.65
CA PHE A 243 8.96 2.51 0.00
C PHE A 243 7.91 3.39 0.67
N ALA A 244 7.45 4.41 -0.05
CA ALA A 244 6.55 5.43 0.48
C ALA A 244 5.63 5.99 -0.61
N GLY A 245 4.62 6.76 -0.25
CA GLY A 245 3.77 7.47 -1.21
C GLY A 245 4.08 8.97 -1.28
N PRO A 246 3.50 9.68 -2.25
CA PRO A 246 3.57 11.14 -2.34
C PRO A 246 3.18 11.84 -1.03
N ALA A 247 2.14 11.34 -0.37
CA ALA A 247 1.64 11.88 0.91
C ALA A 247 2.66 11.79 2.07
N HIS A 248 3.67 10.93 1.96
CA HIS A 248 4.74 10.83 2.95
C HIS A 248 5.88 11.82 2.65
N PHE A 249 6.26 11.97 1.37
CA PHE A 249 7.39 12.83 0.99
C PHE A 249 7.05 14.32 0.90
N LYS A 250 5.81 14.67 0.55
CA LYS A 250 5.41 16.08 0.47
C LYS A 250 5.60 16.83 1.79
N PRO A 251 5.17 16.32 2.97
CA PRO A 251 5.45 16.98 4.26
C PRO A 251 6.95 17.08 4.59
N LEU A 252 7.77 16.12 4.15
CA LEU A 252 9.23 16.17 4.35
C LEU A 252 9.85 17.32 3.54
N LEU A 253 9.41 17.51 2.30
CA LEU A 253 9.84 18.62 1.45
C LEU A 253 9.38 19.96 2.03
N ASP A 254 8.08 20.10 2.30
CA ASP A 254 7.48 21.35 2.79
C ASP A 254 8.09 21.77 4.14
N GLY A 255 8.45 20.81 4.99
CA GLY A 255 9.08 21.02 6.28
C GLY A 255 10.62 21.15 6.25
N GLY A 256 11.27 20.98 5.09
CA GLY A 256 12.74 20.99 4.97
C GLY A 256 13.43 19.86 5.73
N LEU A 257 12.74 18.72 5.93
CA LEU A 257 13.25 17.60 6.72
C LEU A 257 14.33 16.80 5.97
N LEU A 258 14.26 16.79 4.63
CA LEU A 258 15.27 16.12 3.80
C LEU A 258 16.67 16.76 3.90
N GLU A 259 16.75 18.04 4.28
CA GLU A 259 18.00 18.75 4.51
C GLU A 259 18.45 18.72 5.97
N ARG A 260 17.51 18.63 6.92
CA ARG A 260 17.79 18.66 8.36
C ARG A 260 18.18 17.31 8.94
N HIS A 261 17.83 16.23 8.27
CA HIS A 261 18.14 14.86 8.70
C HIS A 261 19.10 14.16 7.72
N ASP A 262 19.72 13.08 8.17
CA ASP A 262 20.68 12.31 7.35
C ASP A 262 19.99 11.32 6.41
N PHE A 263 19.89 11.68 5.15
CA PHE A 263 19.43 10.83 4.05
C PHE A 263 20.60 10.33 3.17
N SER A 264 21.85 10.44 3.62
CA SER A 264 23.04 10.09 2.81
C SER A 264 23.13 8.61 2.46
N SER A 265 22.51 7.74 3.24
CA SER A 265 22.43 6.30 2.99
C SER A 265 21.40 5.92 1.91
N VAL A 266 20.44 6.82 1.60
CA VAL A 266 19.34 6.51 0.70
C VAL A 266 19.82 6.39 -0.73
N ARG A 267 19.62 5.22 -1.32
CA ARG A 267 19.91 4.93 -2.71
C ARG A 267 18.72 5.18 -3.61
N PHE A 268 17.52 4.84 -3.13
CA PHE A 268 16.30 5.26 -3.79
C PHE A 268 15.10 5.43 -2.84
N ALA A 269 14.16 6.27 -3.26
CA ALA A 269 12.80 6.38 -2.74
C ALA A 269 11.82 5.91 -3.83
N CYS A 270 11.12 4.81 -3.60
CA CYS A 270 10.09 4.28 -4.50
C CYS A 270 8.74 4.86 -4.11
N LEU A 271 8.13 5.65 -4.99
CA LEU A 271 6.86 6.33 -4.75
C LEU A 271 5.71 5.54 -5.36
N SER A 272 4.66 5.27 -4.57
CA SER A 272 3.49 4.52 -5.01
C SER A 272 2.26 4.81 -4.15
N GLY A 273 1.15 4.14 -4.45
CA GLY A 273 -0.08 4.20 -3.67
C GLY A 273 -1.07 5.27 -4.11
N SER A 274 -0.61 6.32 -4.77
CA SER A 274 -1.42 7.35 -5.45
C SER A 274 -0.65 7.87 -6.66
N PRO A 275 -1.27 8.64 -7.56
CA PRO A 275 -0.56 9.29 -8.66
C PRO A 275 0.63 10.11 -8.13
N VAL A 276 1.77 9.98 -8.79
CA VAL A 276 3.01 10.69 -8.43
C VAL A 276 3.24 11.84 -9.40
N PRO A 277 3.10 13.09 -8.96
CA PRO A 277 3.43 14.25 -9.81
C PRO A 277 4.93 14.22 -10.18
N PRO A 278 5.29 14.40 -11.47
CA PRO A 278 6.69 14.40 -11.90
C PRO A 278 7.56 15.40 -11.13
N GLU A 279 6.99 16.57 -10.82
CA GLU A 279 7.67 17.63 -10.09
C GLU A 279 7.97 17.24 -8.64
N LEU A 280 7.07 16.49 -7.99
CA LEU A 280 7.29 15.95 -6.65
C LEU A 280 8.46 14.95 -6.68
N ALA A 281 8.44 14.02 -7.65
CA ALA A 281 9.51 13.05 -7.82
C ALA A 281 10.86 13.73 -8.03
N ALA A 282 10.93 14.73 -8.93
CA ALA A 282 12.13 15.50 -9.18
C ALA A 282 12.59 16.32 -7.96
N ALA A 283 11.65 16.93 -7.23
CA ALA A 283 11.97 17.71 -6.03
C ALA A 283 12.54 16.84 -4.91
N VAL A 284 11.97 15.65 -4.69
CA VAL A 284 12.51 14.67 -3.73
C VAL A 284 13.90 14.22 -4.15
N GLU A 285 14.10 13.81 -5.41
CA GLU A 285 15.41 13.37 -5.90
C GLU A 285 16.48 14.44 -5.74
N LYS A 286 16.17 15.69 -6.02
CA LYS A 286 17.08 16.84 -5.86
C LYS A 286 17.58 17.02 -4.41
N LYS A 287 16.78 16.57 -3.42
CA LYS A 287 17.12 16.70 -2.00
C LYS A 287 17.78 15.44 -1.42
N LEU A 288 17.74 14.33 -2.12
CA LEU A 288 18.47 13.12 -1.72
C LEU A 288 19.92 13.22 -2.18
N PRO A 289 20.94 13.15 -1.29
CA PRO A 289 22.34 13.41 -1.65
C PRO A 289 22.89 12.51 -2.77
N LYS A 290 22.46 11.26 -2.84
CA LYS A 290 22.85 10.27 -3.87
C LYS A 290 21.66 9.44 -4.35
N GLY A 291 20.51 9.66 -3.75
CA GLY A 291 19.33 8.84 -3.97
C GLY A 291 18.60 9.22 -5.26
N LYS A 292 17.85 8.26 -5.77
CA LYS A 292 16.97 8.41 -6.93
C LYS A 292 15.51 8.28 -6.49
N THR A 293 14.59 8.91 -7.19
CA THR A 293 13.17 8.61 -7.05
C THR A 293 12.74 7.62 -8.11
N LEU A 294 12.00 6.62 -7.69
CA LEU A 294 11.37 5.63 -8.55
C LEU A 294 9.86 5.75 -8.38
N GLN A 295 9.11 5.34 -9.38
CA GLN A 295 7.67 5.20 -9.29
C GLN A 295 7.26 3.75 -9.49
N LEU A 296 6.20 3.33 -8.78
CA LEU A 296 5.62 2.02 -8.91
C LEU A 296 4.10 2.15 -9.06
N TRP A 297 3.57 1.46 -10.07
CA TRP A 297 2.14 1.19 -10.21
C TRP A 297 1.86 -0.26 -9.80
N GLY A 298 0.83 -0.45 -9.02
CA GLY A 298 0.38 -1.75 -8.58
C GLY A 298 -0.99 -1.68 -7.91
N MET A 299 -1.56 -2.83 -7.64
CA MET A 299 -2.88 -2.94 -7.05
C MET A 299 -3.01 -4.20 -6.20
N THR A 300 -4.05 -4.24 -5.37
CA THR A 300 -4.30 -5.37 -4.45
C THR A 300 -4.35 -6.69 -5.19
N GLU A 301 -4.89 -6.72 -6.39
CA GLU A 301 -5.10 -7.89 -7.22
C GLU A 301 -3.81 -8.45 -7.86
N LEU A 302 -2.71 -7.66 -7.87
CA LEU A 302 -1.51 -8.00 -8.64
C LEU A 302 -0.21 -7.90 -7.85
N GLN A 303 -0.09 -7.00 -6.89
CA GLN A 303 1.14 -6.49 -6.25
C GLN A 303 1.81 -5.41 -7.14
N ALA A 304 3.09 -5.55 -7.52
CA ALA A 304 3.76 -4.62 -8.41
C ALA A 304 3.46 -4.98 -9.87
N GLY A 305 2.80 -4.07 -10.60
CA GLY A 305 2.51 -4.25 -12.03
C GLY A 305 3.60 -3.67 -12.92
N SER A 306 4.11 -2.49 -12.55
CA SER A 306 5.24 -1.83 -13.20
C SER A 306 6.00 -0.96 -12.22
N PHE A 307 7.27 -0.70 -12.50
CA PHE A 307 8.08 0.28 -11.77
C PHE A 307 9.24 0.79 -12.63
N SER A 308 9.67 2.03 -12.36
CA SER A 308 10.91 2.55 -12.91
C SER A 308 12.11 2.01 -12.13
N ARG A 309 13.24 1.83 -12.83
CA ARG A 309 14.44 1.20 -12.29
C ARG A 309 15.48 2.24 -11.91
N PRO A 310 16.41 1.94 -10.99
CA PRO A 310 17.49 2.88 -10.67
C PRO A 310 18.34 3.28 -11.89
N ARG A 311 18.47 2.40 -12.89
CA ARG A 311 19.21 2.65 -14.12
C ARG A 311 18.47 3.46 -15.18
N ASP A 312 17.15 3.63 -15.03
CA ASP A 312 16.36 4.40 -15.99
C ASP A 312 16.75 5.89 -15.95
N PRO A 313 16.63 6.62 -17.07
CA PRO A 313 16.86 8.07 -17.10
C PRO A 313 15.81 8.81 -16.24
N ALA A 314 16.14 10.02 -15.81
CA ALA A 314 15.32 10.81 -14.91
C ALA A 314 13.89 11.04 -15.44
N GLU A 315 13.75 11.28 -16.74
CA GLU A 315 12.46 11.51 -17.40
C GLU A 315 11.52 10.30 -17.25
N VAL A 316 12.07 9.09 -17.31
CA VAL A 316 11.30 7.84 -17.09
C VAL A 316 10.95 7.69 -15.61
N ARG A 317 11.92 7.90 -14.71
CA ARG A 317 11.72 7.76 -13.27
C ARG A 317 10.74 8.78 -12.69
N HIS A 318 10.75 10.00 -13.20
CA HIS A 318 9.86 11.06 -12.71
C HIS A 318 8.51 11.09 -13.42
N GLY A 319 8.45 10.73 -14.70
CA GLY A 319 7.25 10.92 -15.53
C GLY A 319 6.42 9.65 -15.75
N THR A 320 6.90 8.48 -15.35
CA THR A 320 6.23 7.19 -15.60
C THR A 320 6.38 6.24 -14.42
N ALA A 321 5.51 5.25 -14.34
CA ALA A 321 5.67 4.10 -13.44
C ALA A 321 6.57 3.01 -14.08
N GLY A 322 7.46 3.37 -14.99
CA GLY A 322 8.43 2.48 -15.61
C GLY A 322 7.82 1.36 -16.45
N ALA A 323 8.61 0.33 -16.73
CA ALA A 323 8.18 -0.82 -17.50
C ALA A 323 7.60 -1.92 -16.59
N ALA A 324 6.87 -2.86 -17.18
CA ALA A 324 6.26 -3.98 -16.49
C ALA A 324 7.24 -4.72 -15.58
N THR A 325 6.74 -5.18 -14.43
CA THR A 325 7.46 -6.12 -13.57
C THR A 325 7.72 -7.42 -14.33
N PRO A 326 8.90 -8.05 -14.19
CA PRO A 326 9.15 -9.33 -14.87
C PRO A 326 8.07 -10.37 -14.55
N GLY A 327 7.54 -11.01 -15.59
CA GLY A 327 6.39 -11.94 -15.49
C GLY A 327 5.02 -11.27 -15.48
N THR A 328 4.96 -9.96 -15.74
CA THR A 328 3.74 -9.19 -15.93
C THR A 328 3.67 -8.63 -17.36
N GLU A 329 2.52 -8.68 -17.96
CA GLU A 329 2.22 -8.09 -19.27
C GLU A 329 1.20 -6.95 -19.09
N LEU A 330 1.42 -5.85 -19.78
CA LEU A 330 0.55 -4.68 -19.79
C LEU A 330 0.07 -4.40 -21.19
N ARG A 331 -1.21 -4.09 -21.37
CA ARG A 331 -1.72 -3.52 -22.61
C ARG A 331 -2.71 -2.38 -22.31
N VAL A 332 -2.85 -1.50 -23.26
CA VAL A 332 -3.85 -0.42 -23.21
C VAL A 332 -4.81 -0.59 -24.38
N VAL A 333 -6.08 -0.71 -24.07
CA VAL A 333 -7.17 -0.82 -25.06
C VAL A 333 -8.19 0.27 -24.75
N ASP A 334 -8.45 1.16 -25.68
CA ASP A 334 -9.36 2.31 -25.49
C ASP A 334 -9.03 3.09 -24.20
N GLU A 335 -7.75 3.45 -24.03
CA GLU A 335 -7.18 4.12 -22.86
C GLU A 335 -7.23 3.31 -21.55
N ARG A 336 -7.87 2.15 -21.52
CA ARG A 336 -7.99 1.28 -20.34
C ARG A 336 -6.76 0.38 -20.20
N LEU A 337 -6.20 0.40 -19.00
CA LEU A 337 -5.09 -0.48 -18.67
C LEU A 337 -5.60 -1.89 -18.33
N GLN A 338 -5.07 -2.86 -19.03
CA GLN A 338 -5.29 -4.28 -18.77
C GLN A 338 -3.97 -4.95 -18.42
N VAL A 339 -4.04 -5.97 -17.55
CA VAL A 339 -2.86 -6.67 -17.04
C VAL A 339 -3.07 -8.18 -17.07
N ARG A 340 -1.97 -8.89 -17.32
CA ARG A 340 -1.87 -10.35 -17.20
C ARG A 340 -0.51 -10.69 -16.58
N GLY A 341 -0.43 -11.73 -15.76
CA GLY A 341 0.85 -12.12 -15.18
C GLY A 341 0.75 -13.13 -14.06
N VAL A 342 1.90 -13.63 -13.63
CA VAL A 342 2.02 -14.72 -12.65
C VAL A 342 1.56 -14.36 -11.23
N SER A 343 1.56 -13.08 -10.89
CA SER A 343 1.14 -12.57 -9.57
C SER A 343 -0.31 -12.12 -9.52
N LEU A 344 -1.00 -12.15 -10.67
CA LEU A 344 -2.40 -11.76 -10.74
C LEU A 344 -3.26 -12.75 -9.94
N PHE A 345 -4.19 -12.22 -9.14
CA PHE A 345 -5.15 -13.05 -8.42
C PHE A 345 -6.04 -13.86 -9.38
N SER A 346 -6.65 -14.91 -8.88
CA SER A 346 -7.53 -15.75 -9.69
C SER A 346 -9.01 -15.38 -9.55
N GLU A 347 -9.41 -14.93 -8.38
CA GLU A 347 -10.82 -14.68 -8.08
C GLU A 347 -11.01 -13.71 -6.91
N TYR A 348 -12.15 -13.04 -6.84
CA TYR A 348 -12.64 -12.39 -5.63
C TYR A 348 -13.32 -13.41 -4.72
N LEU A 349 -12.93 -13.44 -3.46
CA LEU A 349 -13.43 -14.40 -2.46
C LEU A 349 -14.96 -14.36 -2.39
N LYS A 350 -15.59 -15.53 -2.59
CA LYS A 350 -17.06 -15.68 -2.54
C LYS A 350 -17.83 -14.74 -3.50
N ASN A 351 -17.20 -14.29 -4.56
CA ASN A 351 -17.81 -13.35 -5.50
C ASN A 351 -17.52 -13.71 -6.98
N PRO A 352 -18.10 -14.78 -7.49
CA PRO A 352 -17.84 -15.26 -8.86
C PRO A 352 -18.37 -14.31 -9.93
N GLU A 353 -19.39 -13.52 -9.63
CA GLU A 353 -19.95 -12.54 -10.57
C GLU A 353 -18.98 -11.40 -10.84
N GLU A 354 -18.46 -10.77 -9.78
CA GLU A 354 -17.46 -9.72 -9.90
C GLU A 354 -16.14 -10.24 -10.46
N THR A 355 -15.77 -11.49 -10.16
CA THR A 355 -14.62 -12.14 -10.78
C THR A 355 -14.78 -12.21 -12.29
N ARG A 356 -15.93 -12.70 -12.79
CA ARG A 356 -16.20 -12.82 -14.23
C ARG A 356 -16.19 -11.46 -14.92
N LYS A 357 -16.75 -10.41 -14.28
CA LYS A 357 -16.76 -9.04 -14.82
C LYS A 357 -15.37 -8.40 -14.89
N ALA A 358 -14.44 -8.86 -14.06
CA ALA A 358 -13.11 -8.29 -13.95
C ALA A 358 -12.14 -8.77 -15.04
N PHE A 359 -12.48 -9.85 -15.75
CA PHE A 359 -11.63 -10.42 -16.80
C PHE A 359 -12.29 -10.32 -18.18
N THR A 360 -11.47 -10.01 -19.19
CA THR A 360 -11.85 -10.05 -20.60
C THR A 360 -11.98 -11.51 -21.09
N ALA A 361 -12.63 -11.70 -22.22
CA ALA A 361 -12.80 -13.03 -22.82
C ALA A 361 -11.46 -13.74 -23.17
N ASP A 362 -10.40 -12.97 -23.42
CA ASP A 362 -9.05 -13.44 -23.70
C ASP A 362 -8.13 -13.46 -22.45
N GLY A 363 -8.72 -13.35 -21.23
CA GLY A 363 -8.05 -13.60 -19.97
C GLY A 363 -7.23 -12.45 -19.40
N TRP A 364 -7.41 -11.21 -19.87
CA TRP A 364 -6.80 -10.03 -19.27
C TRP A 364 -7.67 -9.48 -18.16
N PHE A 365 -7.03 -8.99 -17.10
CA PHE A 365 -7.71 -8.32 -16.01
C PHE A 365 -7.90 -6.83 -16.32
N GLU A 366 -9.14 -6.36 -16.19
CA GLU A 366 -9.53 -4.95 -16.30
C GLU A 366 -9.18 -4.23 -14.99
N THR A 367 -8.13 -3.44 -15.00
CA THR A 367 -7.64 -2.77 -13.77
C THR A 367 -8.56 -1.67 -13.26
N GLY A 368 -9.41 -1.13 -14.14
CA GLY A 368 -10.20 0.07 -13.89
C GLY A 368 -9.39 1.36 -13.92
N ASP A 369 -8.10 1.29 -14.22
CA ASP A 369 -7.21 2.44 -14.42
C ASP A 369 -7.14 2.80 -15.91
N THR A 370 -6.87 4.07 -16.20
CA THR A 370 -6.52 4.54 -17.54
C THR A 370 -5.04 4.85 -17.61
N ALA A 371 -4.42 4.57 -18.76
CA ALA A 371 -2.98 4.72 -18.93
C ALA A 371 -2.56 4.89 -20.39
N GLN A 372 -1.30 5.24 -20.56
CA GLN A 372 -0.58 5.22 -21.83
C GLN A 372 0.66 4.35 -21.69
N LEU A 373 1.02 3.64 -22.74
CA LEU A 373 2.29 2.93 -22.86
C LEU A 373 3.15 3.63 -23.92
N SER A 374 4.39 3.97 -23.57
CA SER A 374 5.34 4.47 -24.56
C SER A 374 5.79 3.35 -25.49
N GLY A 375 6.44 3.69 -26.62
CA GLY A 375 7.05 2.71 -27.52
C GLY A 375 8.10 1.81 -26.86
N ALA A 376 8.67 2.26 -25.72
CA ALA A 376 9.59 1.48 -24.90
C ALA A 376 8.88 0.68 -23.77
N GLY A 377 7.55 0.68 -23.73
CA GLY A 377 6.76 -0.06 -22.74
C GLY A 377 6.66 0.59 -21.36
N HIS A 378 7.01 1.87 -21.23
CA HIS A 378 6.87 2.59 -19.95
C HIS A 378 5.42 3.01 -19.73
N LEU A 379 4.89 2.71 -18.54
CA LEU A 379 3.52 2.98 -18.14
C LEU A 379 3.40 4.42 -17.60
N ARG A 380 2.53 5.21 -18.21
CA ARG A 380 2.06 6.49 -17.67
C ARG A 380 0.61 6.35 -17.23
N PHE A 381 0.37 6.40 -15.93
CA PHE A 381 -0.97 6.41 -15.35
C PHE A 381 -1.66 7.75 -15.68
N THR A 382 -2.89 7.70 -16.18
CA THR A 382 -3.66 8.90 -16.58
C THR A 382 -4.94 9.10 -15.78
N GLY A 383 -5.38 8.09 -15.00
CA GLY A 383 -6.57 8.23 -14.16
C GLY A 383 -7.28 6.92 -13.88
N ARG A 384 -8.52 7.04 -13.44
CA ARG A 384 -9.43 5.91 -13.22
C ARG A 384 -10.69 6.04 -14.02
N VAL A 385 -11.14 4.96 -14.62
CA VAL A 385 -12.37 4.90 -15.44
C VAL A 385 -13.57 5.46 -14.68
N LYS A 386 -13.71 5.12 -13.39
CA LYS A 386 -14.82 5.60 -12.51
C LYS A 386 -14.68 7.05 -12.03
N GLU A 387 -13.53 7.68 -12.25
CA GLU A 387 -13.22 9.06 -11.83
C GLU A 387 -13.20 10.04 -13.00
N ILE A 388 -13.33 9.53 -14.22
CA ILE A 388 -13.44 10.34 -15.43
C ILE A 388 -14.73 11.16 -15.34
N ILE A 389 -14.63 12.45 -15.61
CA ILE A 389 -15.75 13.40 -15.69
C ILE A 389 -16.21 13.46 -17.15
N ASN A 390 -17.53 13.27 -17.37
CA ASN A 390 -18.14 13.35 -18.69
C ASN A 390 -18.95 14.64 -18.83
N ARG A 391 -18.27 15.72 -19.21
CA ARG A 391 -18.89 17.04 -19.36
C ARG A 391 -19.34 17.28 -20.80
N GLY A 392 -20.65 17.20 -21.03
CA GLY A 392 -21.21 17.46 -22.37
C GLY A 392 -20.71 16.48 -23.44
N GLY A 393 -20.45 15.22 -23.09
CA GLY A 393 -19.89 14.21 -24.00
C GLY A 393 -18.36 14.20 -24.06
N VAL A 394 -17.68 15.21 -23.54
CA VAL A 394 -16.21 15.25 -23.46
C VAL A 394 -15.74 14.63 -22.16
N LYS A 395 -15.00 13.54 -22.26
CA LYS A 395 -14.46 12.80 -21.13
C LYS A 395 -13.05 13.29 -20.80
N TYR A 396 -12.75 13.51 -19.50
CA TYR A 396 -11.41 13.85 -19.05
C TYR A 396 -11.14 13.36 -17.63
N SER A 397 -9.86 13.10 -17.33
CA SER A 397 -9.39 12.82 -15.96
C SER A 397 -9.21 14.14 -15.21
N PRO A 398 -9.68 14.26 -13.95
CA PRO A 398 -9.47 15.45 -13.14
C PRO A 398 -8.02 15.58 -12.62
N LEU A 399 -7.21 14.54 -12.70
CA LEU A 399 -5.88 14.49 -12.09
C LEU A 399 -4.93 15.57 -12.59
N ASP A 400 -4.98 15.91 -13.89
CA ASP A 400 -4.15 16.97 -14.47
C ASP A 400 -4.47 18.34 -13.86
N VAL A 401 -5.75 18.58 -13.60
CA VAL A 401 -6.26 19.81 -12.99
C VAL A 401 -5.90 19.86 -11.51
N GLU A 402 -6.11 18.75 -10.79
CA GLU A 402 -5.73 18.63 -9.37
C GLU A 402 -4.24 18.86 -9.15
N ALA A 403 -3.39 18.31 -10.01
CA ALA A 403 -1.93 18.50 -9.92
C ALA A 403 -1.52 19.97 -10.03
N ILE A 404 -2.27 20.80 -10.75
CA ILE A 404 -2.02 22.24 -10.84
C ILE A 404 -2.50 22.95 -9.58
N ILE A 405 -3.71 22.61 -9.11
CA ILE A 405 -4.29 23.22 -7.91
C ILE A 405 -3.45 22.88 -6.66
N ASP A 406 -2.94 21.66 -6.55
CA ASP A 406 -2.09 21.22 -5.43
C ASP A 406 -0.73 21.95 -5.34
N ARG A 407 -0.31 22.66 -6.41
CA ARG A 407 0.89 23.52 -6.42
C ARG A 407 0.63 24.94 -5.86
N MET A 408 -0.63 25.32 -5.73
CA MET A 408 -0.96 26.66 -5.21
C MET A 408 -0.45 26.79 -3.76
N PRO A 409 0.14 27.95 -3.38
CA PRO A 409 0.80 28.12 -2.07
C PRO A 409 -0.10 27.81 -0.87
N ASP A 410 -1.39 28.14 -0.99
CA ASP A 410 -2.37 28.04 0.09
C ASP A 410 -3.10 26.68 0.14
N VAL A 411 -2.83 25.78 -0.81
CA VAL A 411 -3.49 24.48 -0.93
C VAL A 411 -2.62 23.39 -0.28
N ALA A 412 -3.19 22.69 0.69
CA ALA A 412 -2.60 21.48 1.26
C ALA A 412 -2.91 20.26 0.38
N ARG A 413 -4.16 20.20 -0.11
CA ARG A 413 -4.65 19.11 -0.98
C ARG A 413 -5.91 19.53 -1.69
N SER A 414 -6.09 19.05 -2.93
CA SER A 414 -7.34 19.19 -3.68
C SER A 414 -7.87 17.84 -4.16
N ALA A 415 -9.16 17.80 -4.49
CA ALA A 415 -9.79 16.69 -5.18
C ALA A 415 -10.98 17.18 -5.98
N ILE A 416 -11.11 16.74 -7.22
CA ILE A 416 -12.24 17.09 -8.09
C ILE A 416 -13.16 15.88 -8.23
N VAL A 417 -14.44 16.10 -8.05
CA VAL A 417 -15.47 15.09 -8.26
C VAL A 417 -16.57 15.62 -9.18
N PRO A 418 -17.18 14.75 -10.00
CA PRO A 418 -18.35 15.14 -10.78
C PRO A 418 -19.58 15.35 -9.90
N TYR A 419 -20.44 16.28 -10.31
CA TYR A 419 -21.81 16.40 -9.82
C TYR A 419 -22.79 16.53 -10.99
N PRO A 420 -24.04 16.11 -10.83
CA PRO A 420 -25.01 16.09 -11.91
C PRO A 420 -25.35 17.49 -12.43
N ASP A 421 -25.51 17.61 -13.75
CA ASP A 421 -25.99 18.80 -14.44
C ASP A 421 -26.98 18.41 -15.54
N VAL A 422 -28.11 19.12 -15.60
CA VAL A 422 -29.23 18.77 -16.52
C VAL A 422 -28.90 18.99 -17.99
N VAL A 423 -27.92 19.85 -18.31
CA VAL A 423 -27.51 20.17 -19.69
C VAL A 423 -26.27 19.41 -20.12
N LEU A 424 -25.28 19.37 -19.25
CA LEU A 424 -23.96 18.80 -19.57
C LEU A 424 -23.79 17.36 -19.07
N GLY A 425 -24.79 16.79 -18.39
CA GLY A 425 -24.69 15.50 -17.73
C GLY A 425 -23.91 15.61 -16.41
N GLU A 426 -22.66 16.06 -16.49
CA GLU A 426 -21.81 16.28 -15.32
C GLU A 426 -21.06 17.61 -15.40
N ARG A 427 -20.83 18.21 -14.23
CA ARG A 427 -19.89 19.32 -13.99
C ARG A 427 -18.87 18.93 -12.93
N ALA A 428 -17.83 19.74 -12.80
CA ALA A 428 -16.73 19.50 -11.86
C ALA A 428 -16.85 20.37 -10.60
N CYS A 429 -16.80 19.74 -9.43
CA CYS A 429 -16.62 20.43 -8.15
C CYS A 429 -15.24 20.11 -7.59
N VAL A 430 -14.46 21.15 -7.27
CA VAL A 430 -13.19 21.01 -6.58
C VAL A 430 -13.41 21.16 -5.07
N PHE A 431 -12.94 20.17 -4.32
CA PHE A 431 -12.74 20.26 -2.87
C PHE A 431 -11.32 20.69 -2.58
N VAL A 432 -11.14 21.68 -1.72
CA VAL A 432 -9.83 22.19 -1.32
C VAL A 432 -9.70 22.15 0.19
N GLN A 433 -8.65 21.47 0.66
CA GLN A 433 -8.16 21.58 2.02
C GLN A 433 -7.06 22.64 2.03
N PRO A 434 -7.23 23.77 2.73
CA PRO A 434 -6.19 24.81 2.83
C PRO A 434 -5.04 24.35 3.73
N LYS A 435 -3.87 24.95 3.57
CA LYS A 435 -2.79 24.85 4.56
C LYS A 435 -3.17 25.60 5.84
N ALA A 436 -2.61 25.17 6.96
CA ALA A 436 -2.83 25.83 8.24
C ALA A 436 -2.38 27.31 8.17
N GLY A 437 -3.28 28.22 8.56
CA GLY A 437 -3.00 29.68 8.52
C GLY A 437 -2.98 30.31 7.13
N ALA A 438 -3.28 29.57 6.07
CA ALA A 438 -3.30 30.10 4.71
C ALA A 438 -4.55 30.96 4.44
N ALA A 439 -4.44 31.85 3.46
CA ALA A 439 -5.56 32.63 2.97
C ALA A 439 -6.62 31.72 2.32
N ALA A 440 -7.86 32.20 2.30
CA ALA A 440 -8.95 31.44 1.71
C ALA A 440 -8.78 31.36 0.19
N VAL A 441 -8.55 30.14 -0.31
CA VAL A 441 -8.53 29.85 -1.75
C VAL A 441 -9.91 30.14 -2.35
N THR A 442 -9.97 30.89 -3.46
CA THR A 442 -11.20 31.19 -4.18
C THR A 442 -11.26 30.47 -5.53
N LEU A 443 -12.47 30.29 -6.06
CA LEU A 443 -12.64 29.66 -7.38
C LEU A 443 -11.95 30.49 -8.49
N GLU A 444 -12.01 31.81 -8.39
CA GLU A 444 -11.36 32.74 -9.34
C GLU A 444 -9.84 32.61 -9.28
N ALA A 445 -9.25 32.39 -8.10
CA ALA A 445 -7.82 32.15 -7.96
C ALA A 445 -7.41 30.82 -8.65
N ILE A 446 -8.20 29.77 -8.45
CA ILE A 446 -8.01 28.50 -9.15
C ILE A 446 -8.11 28.67 -10.66
N MET A 447 -9.16 29.34 -11.14
CA MET A 447 -9.36 29.57 -12.58
C MET A 447 -8.20 30.35 -13.20
N ARG A 448 -7.68 31.39 -12.51
CA ARG A 448 -6.49 32.13 -12.98
C ARG A 448 -5.25 31.25 -13.09
N GLU A 449 -5.05 30.33 -12.15
CA GLU A 449 -3.91 29.42 -12.18
C GLU A 449 -4.03 28.39 -13.31
N LEU A 450 -5.24 27.88 -13.54
CA LEU A 450 -5.54 26.97 -14.66
C LEU A 450 -5.37 27.67 -16.01
N ASP A 451 -5.74 28.95 -16.11
CA ASP A 451 -5.56 29.77 -17.32
C ASP A 451 -4.06 29.96 -17.63
N ARG A 452 -3.27 30.32 -16.61
CA ARG A 452 -1.80 30.43 -16.72
C ARG A 452 -1.14 29.12 -17.16
N ALA A 453 -1.65 28.01 -16.69
CA ALA A 453 -1.17 26.67 -17.04
C ALA A 453 -1.65 26.20 -18.42
N GLY A 454 -2.49 26.99 -19.11
CA GLY A 454 -3.02 26.65 -20.43
C GLY A 454 -4.04 25.51 -20.43
N VAL A 455 -4.72 25.28 -19.30
CA VAL A 455 -5.73 24.22 -19.19
C VAL A 455 -6.99 24.60 -19.95
N ALA A 456 -7.46 23.67 -20.80
CA ALA A 456 -8.69 23.88 -21.57
C ALA A 456 -9.89 24.14 -20.64
N LYS A 457 -10.70 25.17 -20.96
CA LYS A 457 -11.80 25.66 -20.10
C LYS A 457 -12.86 24.61 -19.75
N PHE A 458 -13.07 23.60 -20.59
CA PHE A 458 -14.03 22.54 -20.31
C PHE A 458 -13.61 21.63 -19.14
N LYS A 459 -12.33 21.63 -18.74
CA LYS A 459 -11.79 20.91 -17.58
C LYS A 459 -11.86 21.73 -16.29
N TRP A 460 -12.19 22.99 -16.33
CA TRP A 460 -12.20 23.85 -15.15
C TRP A 460 -13.35 23.50 -14.22
N PRO A 461 -13.11 23.48 -12.91
CA PRO A 461 -14.21 23.29 -11.95
C PRO A 461 -15.12 24.51 -11.94
N GLU A 462 -16.42 24.26 -11.84
CA GLU A 462 -17.44 25.32 -11.74
C GLU A 462 -17.93 25.55 -10.31
N ARG A 463 -17.54 24.67 -9.38
CA ARG A 463 -17.89 24.76 -7.96
C ARG A 463 -16.67 24.51 -7.10
N LEU A 464 -16.55 25.28 -6.01
CA LEU A 464 -15.51 25.11 -4.99
C LEU A 464 -16.16 24.81 -3.65
N GLU A 465 -15.75 23.73 -3.02
CA GLU A 465 -16.04 23.40 -1.63
C GLU A 465 -14.77 23.44 -0.81
N ARG A 466 -14.80 24.09 0.35
CA ARG A 466 -13.70 24.10 1.31
C ARG A 466 -13.93 23.03 2.36
N ILE A 467 -12.92 22.29 2.69
CA ILE A 467 -12.97 21.20 3.64
C ILE A 467 -11.81 21.32 4.63
N GLU A 468 -12.10 21.20 5.93
CA GLU A 468 -11.07 21.29 6.97
C GLU A 468 -10.10 20.10 6.90
N ALA A 469 -10.64 18.91 6.65
CA ALA A 469 -9.86 17.69 6.50
C ALA A 469 -10.39 16.86 5.32
N MET A 470 -9.50 16.55 4.38
CA MET A 470 -9.83 15.68 3.25
C MET A 470 -10.14 14.26 3.76
N PRO A 471 -11.28 13.65 3.37
CA PRO A 471 -11.57 12.26 3.74
C PRO A 471 -10.58 11.33 3.03
N LEU A 472 -9.79 10.59 3.83
CA LEU A 472 -8.71 9.75 3.35
C LEU A 472 -8.92 8.30 3.78
N THR A 473 -8.50 7.39 2.90
CA THR A 473 -8.33 5.99 3.28
C THR A 473 -7.18 5.83 4.27
N PRO A 474 -7.05 4.67 4.97
CA PRO A 474 -5.89 4.38 5.82
C PRO A 474 -4.53 4.54 5.11
N THR A 475 -4.52 4.45 3.79
CA THR A 475 -3.34 4.59 2.93
C THR A 475 -3.19 6.00 2.33
N GLN A 476 -3.87 7.00 2.92
CA GLN A 476 -3.80 8.42 2.53
C GLN A 476 -4.34 8.73 1.12
N LYS A 477 -5.17 7.86 0.54
CA LYS A 477 -5.88 8.13 -0.72
C LYS A 477 -7.18 8.89 -0.46
N VAL A 478 -7.51 9.85 -1.32
CA VAL A 478 -8.78 10.59 -1.21
C VAL A 478 -9.98 9.67 -1.44
N MET A 479 -10.94 9.72 -0.53
CA MET A 479 -12.21 8.98 -0.61
C MET A 479 -13.23 9.80 -1.42
N ARG A 480 -13.10 9.80 -2.75
CA ARG A 480 -13.96 10.61 -3.65
C ARG A 480 -15.46 10.28 -3.50
N GLY A 481 -15.82 9.06 -3.13
CA GLY A 481 -17.19 8.68 -2.81
C GLY A 481 -17.79 9.54 -1.71
N ARG A 482 -17.02 9.75 -0.61
CA ARG A 482 -17.44 10.63 0.49
C ARG A 482 -17.59 12.09 0.05
N LEU A 483 -16.71 12.57 -0.81
CA LEU A 483 -16.84 13.94 -1.35
C LEU A 483 -18.11 14.10 -2.20
N ARG A 484 -18.48 13.09 -2.99
CA ARG A 484 -19.73 13.11 -3.75
C ARG A 484 -20.97 13.09 -2.84
N GLU A 485 -20.92 12.40 -1.71
CA GLU A 485 -22.00 12.39 -0.72
C GLU A 485 -22.21 13.80 -0.13
N LEU A 486 -21.14 14.54 0.16
CA LEU A 486 -21.21 15.92 0.66
C LEU A 486 -21.85 16.89 -0.34
N LEU A 487 -21.83 16.60 -1.64
CA LEU A 487 -22.48 17.44 -2.66
C LEU A 487 -24.00 17.19 -2.77
N LYS A 488 -24.51 16.10 -2.20
CA LYS A 488 -25.95 15.75 -2.24
C LYS A 488 -26.75 16.43 -1.12
N ASN A 489 -26.06 16.91 -0.09
CA ASN A 489 -26.61 17.65 1.05
C ASN A 489 -26.42 19.16 0.84
#